data_648013c3068a9b0131b485369368a5f1
#
_entry.id   648013c3068a9b0131b485369368a5f1
#
_cell.length_a   1.000
_cell.length_b   1.000
_cell.length_c   1.000
_cell.angle_alpha   90.00
_cell.angle_beta   90.00
_cell.angle_gamma   90.00
#
_symmetry.space_group_name_H-M   'P 1'
#
loop_
_entity.id
_entity.type
_entity.pdbx_description
1 polymer ?
#
loop_
_entity_poly.entity_id
_entity_poly.type
_entity_poly.pdbx_seq_one_letter_code
_entity_poly.pdbx_strand_id
1 'polypeptide(L)'
;DRKALIGKALRTAHYRVSCEDVSDFLGVMPDHHDFVAEAQHVAPPSFAPLVAVLGLLRTFDWGTDFWFDYRDGTAMFGEQSIQYHRPLYVGEEVEISAVISDVYEKTGQNTFDVVQLAFTIKGDWDDEITMTGKQSYILFK
;
A
#
# COMPACT_ATOMS: atom_id res chain seq x y z
N ASP A 1 14.01 1.58 -21.05
CA ASP A 1 14.88 1.17 -19.95
C ASP A 1 14.12 1.22 -18.62
N ARG A 2 14.17 0.12 -17.90
CA ARG A 2 13.47 -0.02 -16.60
C ARG A 2 13.92 1.03 -15.60
N LYS A 3 15.20 1.33 -15.57
CA LYS A 3 15.76 2.28 -14.61
C LYS A 3 15.32 3.71 -14.85
N ALA A 4 14.81 4.02 -16.04
CA ALA A 4 14.25 5.33 -16.33
C ALA A 4 12.96 5.60 -15.51
N LEU A 5 12.31 4.57 -14.99
CA LEU A 5 11.13 4.72 -14.15
C LEU A 5 11.46 5.14 -12.70
N ILE A 6 12.70 4.97 -12.27
CA ILE A 6 13.08 5.35 -10.90
C ILE A 6 12.90 6.85 -10.72
N GLY A 7 12.17 7.22 -9.68
CA GLY A 7 11.81 8.60 -9.38
C GLY A 7 10.48 9.05 -9.97
N LYS A 8 9.81 8.21 -10.76
CA LYS A 8 8.50 8.54 -11.30
C LYS A 8 7.47 8.62 -10.17
N ALA A 9 6.79 9.76 -10.07
CA ALA A 9 5.69 9.92 -9.15
C ALA A 9 4.42 9.29 -9.75
N LEU A 10 3.71 8.53 -8.93
CA LEU A 10 2.44 7.95 -9.30
C LEU A 10 1.30 8.91 -8.96
N ARG A 11 0.10 8.63 -9.45
CA ARG A 11 -1.05 9.48 -9.12
C ARG A 11 -1.40 9.36 -7.65
N THR A 12 -1.86 10.44 -7.06
CA THR A 12 -2.33 10.46 -5.67
C THR A 12 -3.67 9.75 -5.56
N ALA A 13 -3.82 8.93 -4.54
CA ALA A 13 -5.07 8.24 -4.24
C ALA A 13 -5.59 8.64 -2.87
N HIS A 14 -6.87 8.39 -2.63
CA HIS A 14 -7.53 8.67 -1.37
C HIS A 14 -8.24 7.42 -0.87
N TYR A 15 -8.27 7.26 0.44
CA TYR A 15 -8.95 6.15 1.08
C TYR A 15 -9.62 6.66 2.36
N ARG A 16 -10.88 6.29 2.56
CA ARG A 16 -11.59 6.59 3.81
C ARG A 16 -11.50 5.39 4.73
N VAL A 17 -11.02 5.62 5.95
CA VAL A 17 -10.98 4.60 7.00
C VAL A 17 -12.39 4.46 7.55
N SER A 18 -13.22 3.62 6.95
CA SER A 18 -14.62 3.48 7.33
C SER A 18 -14.78 2.57 8.54
N CYS A 19 -15.80 2.85 9.34
CA CYS A 19 -16.16 2.01 10.46
C CYS A 19 -16.51 0.59 9.98
N GLU A 20 -17.18 0.48 8.83
CA GLU A 20 -17.55 -0.79 8.23
C GLU A 20 -16.33 -1.64 7.87
N ASP A 21 -15.34 -1.04 7.19
CA ASP A 21 -14.12 -1.75 6.80
C ASP A 21 -13.32 -2.22 8.02
N VAL A 22 -13.23 -1.40 9.05
CA VAL A 22 -12.54 -1.77 10.28
C VAL A 22 -13.29 -2.89 10.99
N SER A 23 -14.61 -2.82 11.06
CA SER A 23 -15.44 -3.87 11.68
C SER A 23 -15.33 -5.19 10.92
N ASP A 24 -15.34 -5.16 9.58
CA ASP A 24 -15.17 -6.35 8.76
C ASP A 24 -13.80 -6.98 8.97
N PHE A 25 -12.76 -6.16 9.03
CA PHE A 25 -11.41 -6.64 9.31
C PHE A 25 -11.32 -7.32 10.67
N LEU A 26 -11.87 -6.69 11.72
CA LEU A 26 -11.88 -7.26 13.07
C LEU A 26 -12.71 -8.52 13.16
N GLY A 27 -13.78 -8.63 12.36
CA GLY A 27 -14.67 -9.78 12.35
C GLY A 27 -14.02 -11.08 11.91
N VAL A 28 -12.91 -11.02 11.13
CA VAL A 28 -12.20 -12.22 10.69
C VAL A 28 -10.99 -12.54 11.56
N MET A 29 -10.71 -11.75 12.59
CA MET A 29 -9.60 -11.96 13.50
C MET A 29 -10.09 -12.67 14.78
N PRO A 30 -9.39 -13.70 15.25
CA PRO A 30 -9.73 -14.33 16.53
C PRO A 30 -9.42 -13.38 17.68
N ASP A 31 -10.21 -13.50 18.78
CA ASP A 31 -9.98 -12.79 20.04
C ASP A 31 -9.91 -11.26 19.91
N HIS A 32 -10.80 -10.69 19.09
CA HIS A 32 -10.80 -9.26 18.77
C HIS A 32 -11.70 -8.41 19.67
N HIS A 33 -12.30 -8.97 20.71
CA HIS A 33 -13.32 -8.31 21.53
C HIS A 33 -12.86 -6.98 22.14
N ASP A 34 -11.61 -6.93 22.59
CA ASP A 34 -11.05 -5.72 23.19
C ASP A 34 -10.83 -4.61 22.15
N PHE A 35 -10.56 -5.00 20.90
CA PHE A 35 -10.34 -4.04 19.82
C PHE A 35 -11.63 -3.43 19.28
N VAL A 36 -12.76 -4.14 19.35
CA VAL A 36 -14.02 -3.63 18.82
C VAL A 36 -14.45 -2.35 19.51
N ALA A 37 -14.28 -2.27 20.82
CA ALA A 37 -14.63 -1.08 21.59
C ALA A 37 -13.70 0.11 21.27
N GLU A 38 -12.41 -0.16 21.10
CA GLU A 38 -11.41 0.87 20.78
C GLU A 38 -11.49 1.32 19.34
N ALA A 39 -11.83 0.43 18.42
CA ALA A 39 -11.92 0.72 17.00
C ALA A 39 -13.05 1.68 16.61
N GLN A 40 -13.89 2.09 17.57
CA GLN A 40 -14.87 3.14 17.35
C GLN A 40 -14.22 4.48 17.01
N HIS A 41 -12.97 4.70 17.45
CA HIS A 41 -12.24 5.96 17.25
C HIS A 41 -10.92 5.77 16.50
N VAL A 42 -10.22 4.67 16.76
CA VAL A 42 -8.89 4.40 16.21
C VAL A 42 -8.89 3.02 15.59
N ALA A 43 -8.41 2.93 14.36
CA ALA A 43 -8.22 1.64 13.71
C ALA A 43 -7.03 0.90 14.36
N PRO A 44 -7.12 -0.44 14.52
CA PRO A 44 -6.01 -1.20 15.07
C PRO A 44 -4.78 -1.09 14.17
N PRO A 45 -3.55 -1.12 14.74
CA PRO A 45 -2.33 -1.01 13.94
C PRO A 45 -2.23 -2.06 12.83
N SER A 46 -2.77 -3.24 13.05
CA SER A 46 -2.81 -4.33 12.05
C SER A 46 -3.68 -4.02 10.84
N PHE A 47 -4.53 -2.99 10.89
CA PHE A 47 -5.33 -2.53 9.76
C PHE A 47 -4.51 -1.66 8.79
N ALA A 48 -3.45 -1.02 9.25
CA ALA A 48 -2.67 -0.10 8.44
C ALA A 48 -2.00 -0.75 7.22
N PRO A 49 -1.45 -1.98 7.30
CA PRO A 49 -0.94 -2.66 6.10
C PRO A 49 -2.00 -2.84 5.01
N LEU A 50 -3.24 -3.10 5.40
CA LEU A 50 -4.34 -3.23 4.44
C LEU A 50 -4.63 -1.90 3.74
N VAL A 51 -4.62 -0.80 4.48
CA VAL A 51 -4.78 0.55 3.90
C VAL A 51 -3.66 0.85 2.91
N ALA A 52 -2.42 0.51 3.26
CA ALA A 52 -1.29 0.71 2.37
C ALA A 52 -1.45 -0.10 1.08
N VAL A 53 -1.80 -1.37 1.16
CA VAL A 53 -1.99 -2.22 -0.02
C VAL A 53 -3.12 -1.69 -0.90
N LEU A 54 -4.30 -1.46 -0.32
CA LEU A 54 -5.47 -1.01 -1.08
C LEU A 54 -5.26 0.40 -1.66
N GLY A 55 -4.63 1.27 -0.88
CA GLY A 55 -4.34 2.63 -1.32
C GLY A 55 -3.33 2.65 -2.47
N LEU A 56 -2.26 1.87 -2.36
CA LEU A 56 -1.24 1.81 -3.40
C LEU A 56 -1.79 1.28 -4.72
N LEU A 57 -2.67 0.28 -4.69
CA LEU A 57 -3.28 -0.25 -5.90
C LEU A 57 -4.10 0.78 -6.66
N ARG A 58 -4.49 1.87 -6.02
CA ARG A 58 -5.21 2.99 -6.66
C ARG A 58 -4.28 4.04 -7.25
N THR A 59 -2.98 3.97 -6.96
CA THR A 59 -2.00 4.98 -7.41
C THR A 59 -1.42 4.68 -8.77
N PHE A 60 -1.62 3.48 -9.31
CA PHE A 60 -1.01 3.08 -10.57
C PHE A 60 -1.89 2.13 -11.37
N ASP A 61 -1.54 2.04 -12.64
CA ASP A 61 -2.14 1.13 -13.62
C ASP A 61 -1.02 0.28 -14.23
N TRP A 62 -1.13 -1.03 -14.13
CA TRP A 62 -0.08 -1.95 -14.60
C TRP A 62 0.30 -1.73 -16.06
N GLY A 63 -0.70 -1.56 -16.92
CA GLY A 63 -0.45 -1.42 -18.36
C GLY A 63 0.06 -0.06 -18.79
N THR A 64 -0.09 0.97 -17.96
CA THR A 64 0.26 2.35 -18.28
C THR A 64 1.52 2.81 -17.55
N ASP A 65 1.60 2.51 -16.26
CA ASP A 65 2.68 3.01 -15.42
C ASP A 65 3.91 2.11 -15.45
N PHE A 66 3.69 0.80 -15.65
CA PHE A 66 4.75 -0.20 -15.74
C PHE A 66 4.71 -0.85 -17.12
N TRP A 67 5.40 -0.27 -18.08
CA TRP A 67 5.43 -0.73 -19.46
C TRP A 67 6.44 -1.87 -19.66
N PHE A 68 6.42 -2.84 -18.76
CA PHE A 68 7.25 -4.03 -18.85
C PHE A 68 6.55 -5.10 -19.66
N ASP A 69 7.35 -5.92 -20.32
CA ASP A 69 6.85 -7.10 -21.00
C ASP A 69 6.65 -8.24 -19.98
N TYR A 70 5.50 -8.24 -19.33
CA TYR A 70 5.15 -9.27 -18.35
C TYR A 70 3.83 -9.93 -18.74
N ARG A 71 3.61 -11.15 -18.21
CA ARG A 71 2.39 -11.89 -18.47
C ARG A 71 1.27 -11.43 -17.56
N ASP A 72 0.07 -11.24 -18.14
CA ASP A 72 -1.11 -10.88 -17.39
C ASP A 72 -1.39 -11.87 -16.25
N GLY A 73 -1.73 -11.35 -15.09
CA GLY A 73 -2.05 -12.15 -13.93
C GLY A 73 -0.85 -12.73 -13.19
N THR A 74 0.36 -12.37 -13.57
CA THR A 74 1.58 -12.89 -12.95
C THR A 74 2.29 -11.88 -12.06
N ALA A 75 1.62 -10.80 -11.71
CA ALA A 75 2.10 -9.85 -10.72
C ALA A 75 1.85 -10.40 -9.32
N MET A 76 2.85 -10.33 -8.47
CA MET A 76 2.75 -10.78 -7.08
C MET A 76 3.22 -9.70 -6.12
N PHE A 77 2.62 -9.70 -4.94
CA PHE A 77 3.08 -8.90 -3.82
C PHE A 77 4.39 -9.51 -3.30
N GLY A 78 5.42 -8.68 -3.14
CA GLY A 78 6.70 -9.12 -2.61
C GLY A 78 6.83 -8.80 -1.12
N GLU A 79 7.49 -7.69 -0.81
CA GLU A 79 7.75 -7.27 0.56
C GLU A 79 7.04 -5.97 0.86
N GLN A 80 6.71 -5.75 2.13
CA GLN A 80 6.21 -4.49 2.63
C GLN A 80 6.91 -4.15 3.93
N SER A 81 7.38 -2.90 4.04
CA SER A 81 7.85 -2.33 5.28
C SER A 81 7.05 -1.06 5.57
N ILE A 82 6.67 -0.88 6.81
CA ILE A 82 5.86 0.27 7.23
C ILE A 82 6.48 0.88 8.48
N GLN A 83 6.58 2.20 8.47
CA GLN A 83 6.93 2.98 9.65
C GLN A 83 5.71 3.80 10.05
N TYR A 84 5.23 3.56 11.26
CA TYR A 84 4.07 4.25 11.81
C TYR A 84 4.49 5.57 12.43
N HIS A 85 3.69 6.61 12.21
CA HIS A 85 3.88 7.93 12.79
C HIS A 85 2.73 8.33 13.70
N ARG A 86 1.51 7.93 13.36
CA ARG A 86 0.34 8.06 14.22
C ARG A 86 -0.74 7.03 13.85
N PRO A 87 -1.71 6.75 14.75
CA PRO A 87 -2.84 5.88 14.43
C PRO A 87 -3.71 6.44 13.31
N LEU A 88 -4.42 5.55 12.63
CA LEU A 88 -5.49 5.92 11.72
C LEU A 88 -6.78 6.08 12.50
N TYR A 89 -7.47 7.19 12.30
CA TYR A 89 -8.75 7.43 12.96
C TYR A 89 -9.90 6.94 12.08
N VAL A 90 -10.87 6.28 12.71
CA VAL A 90 -12.07 5.82 12.00
C VAL A 90 -12.85 7.05 11.50
N GLY A 91 -13.26 7.03 10.24
CA GLY A 91 -13.92 8.15 9.57
C GLY A 91 -12.99 9.11 8.87
N GLU A 92 -11.68 8.99 9.10
CA GLU A 92 -10.67 9.81 8.47
C GLU A 92 -10.48 9.43 7.01
N GLU A 93 -10.30 10.43 6.15
CA GLU A 93 -9.81 10.20 4.80
C GLU A 93 -8.30 10.41 4.78
N VAL A 94 -7.59 9.52 4.13
CA VAL A 94 -6.14 9.61 3.99
C VAL A 94 -5.75 9.75 2.52
N GLU A 95 -4.66 10.46 2.29
CA GLU A 95 -4.06 10.64 0.97
C GLU A 95 -2.84 9.77 0.84
N ILE A 96 -2.80 8.97 -0.21
CA ILE A 96 -1.69 8.06 -0.50
C ILE A 96 -0.93 8.60 -1.70
N SER A 97 0.36 8.83 -1.53
CA SER A 97 1.28 9.18 -2.61
C SER A 97 2.44 8.20 -2.64
N ALA A 98 2.94 7.92 -3.84
CA ALA A 98 4.03 6.98 -4.03
C ALA A 98 4.92 7.39 -5.18
N VAL A 99 6.18 6.96 -5.10
CA VAL A 99 7.13 7.08 -6.20
C VAL A 99 7.77 5.71 -6.44
N ILE A 100 8.17 5.46 -7.67
CA ILE A 100 8.97 4.26 -7.98
C ILE A 100 10.37 4.50 -7.44
N SER A 101 10.76 3.77 -6.40
CA SER A 101 12.04 3.95 -5.73
C SER A 101 13.15 3.07 -6.30
N ASP A 102 12.78 1.92 -6.85
CA ASP A 102 13.74 1.02 -7.49
C ASP A 102 13.03 0.10 -8.48
N VAL A 103 13.76 -0.31 -9.50
CA VAL A 103 13.31 -1.31 -10.48
C VAL A 103 14.54 -2.13 -10.87
N TYR A 104 14.44 -3.45 -10.73
CA TYR A 104 15.54 -4.33 -11.10
C TYR A 104 15.03 -5.68 -11.56
N GLU A 105 15.88 -6.37 -12.31
CA GLU A 105 15.60 -7.73 -12.77
C GLU A 105 16.32 -8.72 -11.87
N LYS A 106 15.62 -9.79 -11.51
CA LYS A 106 16.18 -10.94 -10.83
C LYS A 106 16.06 -12.17 -11.70
N THR A 107 17.14 -12.96 -11.73
CA THR A 107 17.19 -14.23 -12.46
C THR A 107 17.41 -15.35 -11.46
N GLY A 108 16.53 -16.35 -11.48
CA GLY A 108 16.62 -17.57 -10.71
C GLY A 108 16.12 -18.71 -11.59
N GLN A 109 15.22 -19.54 -11.08
CA GLN A 109 14.52 -20.52 -11.91
C GLN A 109 13.67 -19.83 -12.99
N ASN A 110 13.17 -18.65 -12.68
CA ASN A 110 12.44 -17.76 -13.60
C ASN A 110 13.08 -16.37 -13.57
N THR A 111 12.90 -15.63 -14.67
CA THR A 111 13.28 -14.23 -14.73
C THR A 111 12.08 -13.37 -14.39
N PHE A 112 12.26 -12.40 -13.52
CA PHE A 112 11.19 -11.48 -13.12
C PHE A 112 11.75 -10.10 -12.83
N ASP A 113 10.90 -9.10 -12.94
CA ASP A 113 11.20 -7.74 -12.54
C ASP A 113 10.66 -7.48 -11.12
N VAL A 114 11.40 -6.72 -10.35
CA VAL A 114 10.95 -6.23 -9.04
C VAL A 114 10.78 -4.73 -9.15
N VAL A 115 9.58 -4.25 -8.82
CA VAL A 115 9.27 -2.82 -8.75
C VAL A 115 9.03 -2.47 -7.29
N GLN A 116 9.82 -1.53 -6.76
CA GLN A 116 9.68 -1.07 -5.39
C GLN A 116 9.07 0.33 -5.39
N LEU A 117 8.00 0.49 -4.62
CA LEU A 117 7.34 1.77 -4.41
C LEU A 117 7.66 2.27 -3.00
N ALA A 118 8.08 3.53 -2.90
CA ALA A 118 8.14 4.24 -1.63
C ALA A 118 6.87 5.06 -1.50
N PHE A 119 6.15 4.92 -0.39
CA PHE A 119 4.87 5.56 -0.20
C PHE A 119 4.81 6.40 1.06
N THR A 120 3.92 7.39 1.02
CA THR A 120 3.57 8.25 2.16
C THR A 120 2.06 8.32 2.26
N ILE A 121 1.53 8.14 3.46
CA ILE A 121 0.11 8.27 3.74
C ILE A 121 -0.09 9.40 4.74
N LYS A 122 -0.91 10.39 4.36
CA LYS A 122 -1.21 11.59 5.17
C LYS A 122 -2.68 11.61 5.53
N GLY A 123 -2.98 12.06 6.74
CA GLY A 123 -4.35 12.31 7.15
C GLY A 123 -4.86 13.65 6.64
N ASP A 124 -6.12 13.69 6.16
CA ASP A 124 -6.73 14.94 5.67
C ASP A 124 -7.07 15.90 6.81
N TRP A 125 -7.31 15.36 8.03
CA TRP A 125 -7.75 16.20 9.14
C TRP A 125 -6.66 17.13 9.68
N ASP A 126 -5.41 16.68 9.68
CA ASP A 126 -4.30 17.39 10.30
C ASP A 126 -3.12 17.59 9.36
N ASP A 127 -3.21 17.06 8.15
CA ASP A 127 -2.13 17.06 7.15
C ASP A 127 -0.83 16.41 7.69
N GLU A 128 -0.97 15.55 8.70
CA GLU A 128 0.17 14.83 9.27
C GLU A 128 0.40 13.49 8.58
N ILE A 129 1.65 13.09 8.52
CA ILE A 129 2.02 11.76 8.00
C ILE A 129 1.58 10.71 9.02
N THR A 130 0.75 9.78 8.57
CA THR A 130 0.31 8.64 9.40
C THR A 130 1.28 7.49 9.31
N MET A 131 1.81 7.24 8.12
CA MET A 131 2.79 6.18 7.88
C MET A 131 3.58 6.46 6.62
N THR A 132 4.78 5.90 6.58
CA THR A 132 5.62 5.82 5.39
C THR A 132 6.08 4.39 5.22
N GLY A 133 6.50 4.02 4.05
CA GLY A 133 7.02 2.68 3.84
C GLY A 133 7.40 2.39 2.41
N LYS A 134 7.67 1.12 2.19
CA LYS A 134 8.02 0.58 0.88
C LYS A 134 7.24 -0.68 0.62
N GLN A 135 6.87 -0.89 -0.63
CA GLN A 135 6.19 -2.10 -1.07
C GLN A 135 6.78 -2.55 -2.40
N SER A 136 7.06 -3.83 -2.50
CA SER A 136 7.62 -4.43 -3.71
C SER A 136 6.58 -5.28 -4.42
N TYR A 137 6.59 -5.20 -5.74
CA TYR A 137 5.80 -6.07 -6.61
C TYR A 137 6.74 -6.86 -7.49
N ILE A 138 6.40 -8.12 -7.71
CA ILE A 138 7.16 -9.04 -8.55
C ILE A 138 6.35 -9.29 -9.81
N LEU A 139 6.97 -9.00 -10.96
CA LEU A 139 6.35 -9.12 -12.28
C LEU A 139 7.07 -10.21 -13.06
N PHE A 140 6.42 -11.35 -13.25
CA PHE A 140 6.97 -12.47 -14.00
C PHE A 140 6.86 -12.23 -15.50
N LYS A 141 7.89 -12.62 -16.22
CA LYS A 141 7.92 -12.53 -17.67
C LYS A 141 7.49 -13.83 -18.35
#